data_1cc011ef8c08147676832e29039bf244
#
_entry.id   1cc011ef8c08147676832e29039bf244
#
_cell.length_a   1.000
_cell.length_b   1.000
_cell.length_c   1.000
_cell.angle_alpha   90.00
_cell.angle_beta   90.00
_cell.angle_gamma   90.00
#
_symmetry.space_group_name_H-M   'P 1'
#
loop_
_entity.id
_entity.type
_entity.pdbx_description
1 polymer ?
#
loop_
_entity_poly.entity_id
_entity_poly.type
_entity_poly.pdbx_seq_one_letter_code
_entity_poly.pdbx_strand_id
1 'polypeptide(L)'
;WYWFSRGIGGKTALEYLIQVREYTFIQAVETILGYSNDRPPVVYQQPKKVQNVRLILPKKSTTTDKVMSYLIGRGIDKDIISECIDNRLIYEDLPNHNVVFVGYDKNKVPRYAGVRATNNSRYMKDAYGSHKAFSFKLDSLEKSDTVHLFESAIDLLSYATLNKLENKEWYNDNLLSLAGVYQPAKKIDESKIPLALNYYLNQN
;
A
#
# COMPACT_ATOMS: atom_id res chain seq x y z
N TRP A 1 26.11 0.55 -16.12
CA TRP A 1 27.48 0.99 -15.83
C TRP A 1 27.83 0.81 -14.37
N TYR A 2 29.10 0.61 -14.07
CA TYR A 2 29.60 0.50 -12.70
C TYR A 2 31.02 1.07 -12.60
N TRP A 3 31.26 1.92 -11.60
CA TRP A 3 32.57 2.51 -11.33
C TRP A 3 33.22 1.79 -10.16
N PHE A 4 34.05 0.79 -10.46
CA PHE A 4 34.63 -0.11 -9.45
C PHE A 4 35.44 0.61 -8.36
N SER A 5 36.23 1.64 -8.71
CA SER A 5 37.06 2.33 -7.73
C SER A 5 36.28 3.24 -6.77
N ARG A 6 35.04 3.60 -7.10
CA ARG A 6 34.15 4.40 -6.25
C ARG A 6 32.97 3.61 -5.68
N GLY A 7 32.78 2.39 -6.08
CA GLY A 7 31.68 1.53 -5.64
C GLY A 7 30.29 2.03 -6.03
N ILE A 8 30.17 2.85 -7.09
CA ILE A 8 28.92 3.41 -7.56
C ILE A 8 28.54 2.85 -8.93
N GLY A 9 27.25 2.73 -9.19
CA GLY A 9 26.77 2.23 -10.46
C GLY A 9 25.29 2.52 -10.68
N GLY A 10 24.85 2.34 -11.92
CA GLY A 10 23.47 2.60 -12.29
C GLY A 10 23.10 1.92 -13.61
N LYS A 11 21.79 1.91 -13.90
CA LYS A 11 21.23 1.27 -15.10
C LYS A 11 20.91 2.27 -16.20
N THR A 12 20.88 3.56 -15.91
CA THR A 12 20.42 4.60 -16.82
C THR A 12 21.47 5.68 -17.07
N ALA A 13 21.37 6.39 -18.17
CA ALA A 13 22.18 7.57 -18.47
C ALA A 13 21.93 8.70 -17.47
N LEU A 14 20.69 8.81 -16.96
CA LEU A 14 20.30 9.80 -15.97
C LEU A 14 21.09 9.61 -14.68
N GLU A 15 21.14 8.37 -14.15
CA GLU A 15 21.93 8.03 -12.97
C GLU A 15 23.43 8.29 -13.18
N TYR A 16 23.96 8.05 -14.38
CA TYR A 16 25.34 8.38 -14.70
C TYR A 16 25.61 9.88 -14.61
N LEU A 17 24.74 10.70 -15.20
CA LEU A 17 24.91 12.16 -15.18
C LEU A 17 24.82 12.72 -13.76
N ILE A 18 23.93 12.20 -12.93
CA ILE A 18 23.77 12.65 -11.54
C ILE A 18 24.94 12.19 -10.66
N GLN A 19 25.30 10.89 -10.71
CA GLN A 19 26.25 10.30 -9.77
C GLN A 19 27.73 10.52 -10.16
N VAL A 20 28.01 10.61 -11.46
CA VAL A 20 29.39 10.71 -11.97
C VAL A 20 29.72 12.12 -12.43
N ARG A 21 28.76 12.79 -13.09
CA ARG A 21 28.93 14.16 -13.59
C ARG A 21 28.44 15.23 -12.64
N GLU A 22 27.84 14.80 -11.50
CA GLU A 22 27.32 15.68 -10.45
C GLU A 22 26.28 16.69 -10.95
N TYR A 23 25.55 16.31 -12.02
CA TYR A 23 24.48 17.13 -12.55
C TYR A 23 23.28 17.09 -11.58
N THR A 24 22.57 18.20 -11.49
CA THR A 24 21.22 18.18 -10.88
C THR A 24 20.29 17.33 -11.76
N PHE A 25 19.20 16.86 -11.20
CA PHE A 25 18.21 16.07 -11.95
C PHE A 25 17.75 16.81 -13.23
N ILE A 26 17.49 18.12 -13.13
CA ILE A 26 17.04 18.95 -14.25
C ILE A 26 18.12 19.02 -15.34
N GLN A 27 19.37 19.33 -14.97
CA GLN A 27 20.49 19.39 -15.91
C GLN A 27 20.72 18.05 -16.62
N ALA A 28 20.59 16.93 -15.89
CA ALA A 28 20.74 15.61 -16.48
C ALA A 28 19.63 15.30 -17.50
N VAL A 29 18.40 15.66 -17.20
CA VAL A 29 17.26 15.51 -18.11
C VAL A 29 17.43 16.38 -19.35
N GLU A 30 17.79 17.65 -19.20
CA GLU A 30 18.03 18.58 -20.30
C GLU A 30 19.15 18.06 -21.22
N THR A 31 20.22 17.55 -20.64
CA THR A 31 21.35 16.96 -21.40
C THR A 31 20.91 15.75 -22.22
N ILE A 32 20.08 14.87 -21.66
CA ILE A 32 19.58 13.66 -22.35
C ILE A 32 18.61 14.03 -23.49
N LEU A 33 17.78 15.03 -23.26
CA LEU A 33 16.79 15.48 -24.23
C LEU A 33 17.37 16.38 -25.32
N GLY A 34 18.65 16.77 -25.21
CA GLY A 34 19.31 17.62 -26.19
C GLY A 34 18.84 19.09 -26.16
N TYR A 35 18.22 19.52 -25.08
CA TYR A 35 17.83 20.92 -24.92
C TYR A 35 19.04 21.76 -24.53
N SER A 36 19.55 22.52 -25.48
CA SER A 36 20.45 23.64 -25.21
C SER A 36 19.62 24.93 -25.15
N ASN A 37 19.48 25.48 -23.93
CA ASN A 37 19.00 26.83 -23.64
C ASN A 37 17.52 27.21 -23.80
N ASP A 38 16.67 26.38 -24.37
CA ASP A 38 15.23 26.63 -24.27
C ASP A 38 14.67 25.91 -23.03
N ARG A 39 14.10 26.68 -22.11
CA ARG A 39 13.37 26.10 -20.97
C ARG A 39 12.32 25.14 -21.53
N PRO A 40 12.30 23.86 -21.08
CA PRO A 40 11.22 22.97 -21.49
C PRO A 40 9.90 23.67 -21.17
N PRO A 41 8.90 23.58 -22.05
CA PRO A 41 7.60 24.17 -21.76
C PRO A 41 7.19 23.66 -20.38
N VAL A 42 6.85 24.60 -19.48
CA VAL A 42 6.29 24.25 -18.17
C VAL A 42 5.03 23.47 -18.50
N VAL A 43 5.15 22.15 -18.49
CA VAL A 43 3.98 21.28 -18.56
C VAL A 43 3.24 21.55 -17.27
N TYR A 44 2.30 22.49 -17.31
CA TYR A 44 1.28 22.59 -16.30
C TYR A 44 0.61 21.22 -16.29
N GLN A 45 1.03 20.35 -15.38
CA GLN A 45 0.22 19.19 -15.04
C GLN A 45 -1.10 19.79 -14.58
N GLN A 46 -2.05 19.80 -15.50
CA GLN A 46 -3.43 20.07 -15.11
C GLN A 46 -3.68 19.17 -13.90
N PRO A 47 -4.22 19.70 -12.80
CA PRO A 47 -4.53 18.88 -11.65
C PRO A 47 -5.30 17.69 -12.22
N LYS A 48 -4.73 16.48 -12.05
CA LYS A 48 -5.39 15.27 -12.54
C LYS A 48 -6.80 15.37 -12.01
N LYS A 49 -7.79 15.62 -12.89
CA LYS A 49 -9.20 15.54 -12.51
C LYS A 49 -9.30 14.25 -11.76
N VAL A 50 -9.71 14.31 -10.50
CA VAL A 50 -10.01 13.10 -9.71
C VAL A 50 -11.15 12.46 -10.48
N GLN A 51 -10.79 11.62 -11.45
CA GLN A 51 -11.76 10.79 -12.11
C GLN A 51 -12.26 9.87 -11.01
N ASN A 52 -13.55 9.84 -10.79
CA ASN A 52 -14.21 8.83 -9.96
C ASN A 52 -14.05 7.48 -10.66
N VAL A 53 -12.82 6.98 -10.64
CA VAL A 53 -12.46 5.71 -11.24
C VAL A 53 -13.05 4.63 -10.35
N ARG A 54 -13.97 3.86 -10.93
CA ARG A 54 -14.58 2.72 -10.22
C ARG A 54 -13.50 1.68 -9.93
N LEU A 55 -13.46 1.18 -8.70
CA LEU A 55 -12.61 0.07 -8.32
C LEU A 55 -12.92 -1.16 -9.16
N ILE A 56 -11.89 -1.74 -9.75
CA ILE A 56 -11.97 -3.04 -10.44
C ILE A 56 -11.33 -4.08 -9.52
N LEU A 57 -12.17 -4.87 -8.87
CA LEU A 57 -11.70 -5.95 -8.01
C LEU A 57 -11.08 -7.07 -8.85
N PRO A 58 -9.93 -7.65 -8.44
CA PRO A 58 -9.39 -8.86 -9.01
C PRO A 58 -10.42 -10.00 -8.98
N LYS A 59 -10.44 -10.82 -10.03
CA LYS A 59 -11.37 -11.93 -10.12
C LYS A 59 -11.17 -12.89 -8.94
N LYS A 60 -12.24 -13.20 -8.22
CA LYS A 60 -12.20 -14.09 -7.07
C LYS A 60 -12.04 -15.55 -7.49
N SER A 61 -11.17 -16.29 -6.80
CA SER A 61 -11.07 -17.75 -6.86
C SER A 61 -12.26 -18.42 -6.15
N THR A 62 -12.53 -19.68 -6.48
CA THR A 62 -13.48 -20.54 -5.77
C THR A 62 -12.92 -21.14 -4.49
N THR A 63 -11.59 -21.14 -4.34
CA THR A 63 -10.87 -21.65 -3.16
C THR A 63 -10.11 -20.52 -2.49
N THR A 64 -9.63 -20.76 -1.25
CA THR A 64 -8.80 -19.84 -0.47
C THR A 64 -7.54 -20.53 0.05
N ASP A 65 -7.21 -21.72 -0.48
CA ASP A 65 -6.16 -22.58 0.07
C ASP A 65 -4.77 -21.94 0.03
N LYS A 66 -4.44 -21.26 -1.07
CA LYS A 66 -3.14 -20.59 -1.22
C LYS A 66 -3.02 -19.41 -0.28
N VAL A 67 -4.08 -18.62 -0.15
CA VAL A 67 -4.15 -17.47 0.75
C VAL A 67 -4.06 -17.93 2.21
N MET A 68 -4.82 -18.96 2.58
CA MET A 68 -4.80 -19.55 3.92
C MET A 68 -3.39 -20.04 4.26
N SER A 69 -2.79 -20.87 3.40
CA SER A 69 -1.44 -21.40 3.60
C SER A 69 -0.40 -20.29 3.69
N TYR A 70 -0.49 -19.28 2.83
CA TYR A 70 0.44 -18.15 2.83
C TYR A 70 0.36 -17.34 4.12
N LEU A 71 -0.85 -16.97 4.57
CA LEU A 71 -1.02 -16.14 5.77
C LEU A 71 -0.65 -16.92 7.05
N ILE A 72 -0.99 -18.21 7.14
CA ILE A 72 -0.52 -19.09 8.23
C ILE A 72 1.02 -19.17 8.21
N GLY A 73 1.63 -19.34 7.04
CA GLY A 73 3.08 -19.33 6.89
C GLY A 73 3.75 -18.00 7.26
N ARG A 74 2.99 -16.91 7.31
CA ARG A 74 3.38 -15.60 7.84
C ARG A 74 3.17 -15.46 9.35
N GLY A 75 2.67 -16.49 10.01
CA GLY A 75 2.40 -16.51 11.43
C GLY A 75 1.04 -15.91 11.84
N ILE A 76 0.13 -15.66 10.88
CA ILE A 76 -1.21 -15.17 11.19
C ILE A 76 -2.09 -16.32 11.69
N ASP A 77 -2.84 -16.05 12.74
CA ASP A 77 -3.75 -17.01 13.34
C ASP A 77 -4.86 -17.44 12.36
N LYS A 78 -5.14 -18.73 12.32
CA LYS A 78 -6.09 -19.33 11.37
C LYS A 78 -7.50 -18.80 11.54
N ASP A 79 -7.97 -18.61 12.77
CA ASP A 79 -9.35 -18.19 13.02
C ASP A 79 -9.54 -16.72 12.57
N ILE A 80 -8.54 -15.87 12.82
CA ILE A 80 -8.54 -14.47 12.35
C ILE A 80 -8.58 -14.43 10.81
N ILE A 81 -7.80 -15.28 10.13
CA ILE A 81 -7.85 -15.37 8.66
C ILE A 81 -9.24 -15.81 8.20
N SER A 82 -9.80 -16.86 8.81
CA SER A 82 -11.12 -17.39 8.46
C SER A 82 -12.21 -16.33 8.64
N GLU A 83 -12.20 -15.62 9.75
CA GLU A 83 -13.13 -14.53 10.01
C GLU A 83 -13.02 -13.40 8.95
N CYS A 84 -11.80 -13.02 8.57
CA CYS A 84 -11.60 -12.04 7.51
C CYS A 84 -12.11 -12.52 6.15
N ILE A 85 -12.00 -13.82 5.86
CA ILE A 85 -12.51 -14.41 4.61
C ILE A 85 -14.04 -14.43 4.61
N ASP A 86 -14.66 -14.85 5.72
CA ASP A 86 -16.12 -14.92 5.88
C ASP A 86 -16.76 -13.52 5.80
N ASN A 87 -16.09 -12.52 6.36
CA ASN A 87 -16.47 -11.12 6.27
C ASN A 87 -16.10 -10.45 4.93
N ARG A 88 -15.57 -11.21 3.96
CA ARG A 88 -15.18 -10.74 2.63
C ARG A 88 -14.07 -9.67 2.63
N LEU A 89 -13.35 -9.56 3.73
CA LEU A 89 -12.21 -8.65 3.86
C LEU A 89 -10.96 -9.19 3.16
N ILE A 90 -10.87 -10.53 3.04
CA ILE A 90 -9.77 -11.23 2.38
C ILE A 90 -10.34 -12.25 1.39
N TYR A 91 -9.71 -12.38 0.22
CA TYR A 91 -9.99 -13.45 -0.71
C TYR A 91 -8.77 -13.79 -1.57
N GLU A 92 -8.83 -14.93 -2.29
CA GLU A 92 -7.83 -15.37 -3.26
C GLU A 92 -8.21 -14.91 -4.65
N ASP A 93 -7.27 -14.33 -5.42
CA ASP A 93 -7.52 -13.91 -6.79
C ASP A 93 -7.25 -15.02 -7.83
N LEU A 94 -7.73 -14.79 -9.03
CA LEU A 94 -7.40 -15.57 -10.22
C LEU A 94 -6.77 -14.64 -11.29
N PRO A 95 -5.86 -15.16 -12.11
CA PRO A 95 -5.34 -16.53 -12.15
C PRO A 95 -4.14 -16.78 -11.22
N ASN A 96 -3.66 -15.77 -10.49
CA ASN A 96 -2.36 -15.82 -9.83
C ASN A 96 -2.40 -16.34 -8.38
N HIS A 97 -3.59 -16.56 -7.83
CA HIS A 97 -3.78 -17.01 -6.45
C HIS A 97 -3.14 -16.09 -5.39
N ASN A 98 -3.12 -14.79 -5.68
CA ASN A 98 -2.66 -13.78 -4.73
C ASN A 98 -3.68 -13.57 -3.61
N VAL A 99 -3.21 -13.06 -2.46
CA VAL A 99 -4.12 -12.54 -1.44
C VAL A 99 -4.58 -11.13 -1.82
N VAL A 100 -5.88 -10.89 -1.71
CA VAL A 100 -6.51 -9.59 -1.89
C VAL A 100 -7.10 -9.12 -0.57
N PHE A 101 -6.63 -7.97 -0.09
CA PHE A 101 -7.15 -7.29 1.10
C PHE A 101 -8.11 -6.19 0.66
N VAL A 102 -9.37 -6.28 1.07
CA VAL A 102 -10.42 -5.36 0.63
C VAL A 102 -10.74 -4.35 1.71
N GLY A 103 -10.87 -3.10 1.30
CA GLY A 103 -11.35 -2.03 2.16
C GLY A 103 -12.68 -1.46 1.64
N TYR A 104 -13.58 -1.18 2.57
CA TYR A 104 -14.96 -0.78 2.31
C TYR A 104 -15.24 0.64 2.81
N ASP A 105 -16.20 1.31 2.16
CA ASP A 105 -16.79 2.53 2.72
C ASP A 105 -17.88 2.21 3.75
N LYS A 106 -18.47 3.24 4.34
CA LYS A 106 -19.57 3.13 5.32
C LYS A 106 -20.82 2.42 4.80
N ASN A 107 -20.99 2.37 3.49
CA ASN A 107 -22.12 1.70 2.84
C ASN A 107 -21.78 0.25 2.45
N LYS A 108 -20.68 -0.30 2.96
CA LYS A 108 -20.16 -1.63 2.62
C LYS A 108 -19.86 -1.80 1.11
N VAL A 109 -19.58 -0.69 0.41
CA VAL A 109 -19.11 -0.74 -0.99
C VAL A 109 -17.60 -0.86 -0.99
N PRO A 110 -17.00 -1.82 -1.73
CA PRO A 110 -15.55 -1.95 -1.82
C PRO A 110 -14.95 -0.74 -2.56
N ARG A 111 -13.98 -0.11 -1.95
CA ARG A 111 -13.31 1.10 -2.48
C ARG A 111 -11.79 0.95 -2.58
N TYR A 112 -11.24 -0.06 -1.96
CA TYR A 112 -9.82 -0.37 -1.97
C TYR A 112 -9.60 -1.88 -2.08
N ALA A 113 -8.56 -2.28 -2.80
CA ALA A 113 -8.09 -3.65 -2.82
C ALA A 113 -6.57 -3.67 -2.97
N GLY A 114 -5.88 -4.11 -1.94
CA GLY A 114 -4.43 -4.37 -1.96
C GLY A 114 -4.17 -5.82 -2.35
N VAL A 115 -3.33 -6.05 -3.35
CA VAL A 115 -2.98 -7.37 -3.87
C VAL A 115 -1.55 -7.72 -3.49
N ARG A 116 -1.32 -8.91 -2.96
CA ARG A 116 0.02 -9.41 -2.62
C ARG A 116 0.19 -10.86 -3.06
N ALA A 117 1.33 -11.14 -3.70
CA ALA A 117 1.67 -12.51 -4.12
C ALA A 117 1.77 -13.46 -2.92
N THR A 118 1.24 -14.67 -3.10
CA THR A 118 1.34 -15.78 -2.13
C THR A 118 2.56 -16.67 -2.35
N ASN A 119 3.34 -16.40 -3.39
CA ASN A 119 4.59 -17.09 -3.72
C ASN A 119 5.82 -16.26 -3.27
N ASN A 120 7.02 -16.70 -3.62
CA ASN A 120 8.28 -16.03 -3.27
C ASN A 120 8.53 -14.70 -3.99
N SER A 121 7.60 -14.26 -4.85
CA SER A 121 7.69 -12.97 -5.52
C SER A 121 7.42 -11.83 -4.53
N ARG A 122 8.08 -10.70 -4.75
CA ARG A 122 7.81 -9.46 -3.98
C ARG A 122 6.67 -8.63 -4.60
N TYR A 123 5.86 -9.24 -5.46
CA TYR A 123 4.77 -8.51 -6.11
C TYR A 123 3.72 -8.05 -5.11
N MET A 124 3.47 -6.77 -5.17
CA MET A 124 2.50 -6.07 -4.34
C MET A 124 2.01 -4.85 -5.10
N LYS A 125 0.70 -4.67 -5.18
CA LYS A 125 0.10 -3.46 -5.78
C LYS A 125 -1.31 -3.22 -5.30
N ASP A 126 -1.79 -1.99 -5.47
CA ASP A 126 -3.21 -1.68 -5.36
C ASP A 126 -3.94 -2.05 -6.67
N ALA A 127 -5.14 -2.57 -6.58
CA ALA A 127 -5.99 -2.83 -7.75
C ALA A 127 -6.40 -1.49 -8.40
N TYR A 128 -6.67 -1.53 -9.70
CA TYR A 128 -7.06 -0.32 -10.44
C TYR A 128 -8.32 0.31 -9.85
N GLY A 129 -8.29 1.61 -9.65
CA GLY A 129 -9.38 2.38 -9.04
C GLY A 129 -9.46 2.29 -7.52
N SER A 130 -8.46 1.68 -6.85
CA SER A 130 -8.36 1.68 -5.39
C SER A 130 -8.19 3.10 -4.84
N HIS A 131 -8.90 3.38 -3.75
CA HIS A 131 -8.79 4.64 -3.02
C HIS A 131 -8.28 4.37 -1.61
N LYS A 132 -7.04 4.76 -1.31
CA LYS A 132 -6.35 4.45 -0.04
C LYS A 132 -7.03 4.99 1.22
N ALA A 133 -7.92 5.97 1.11
CA ALA A 133 -8.74 6.42 2.24
C ALA A 133 -9.58 5.30 2.86
N PHE A 134 -9.92 4.29 2.06
CA PHE A 134 -10.73 3.14 2.47
C PHE A 134 -9.87 1.88 2.60
N SER A 135 -8.62 1.99 3.04
CA SER A 135 -7.72 0.85 3.17
C SER A 135 -8.28 -0.24 4.09
N PHE A 136 -7.63 -1.39 4.08
CA PHE A 136 -8.00 -2.54 4.90
C PHE A 136 -8.03 -2.17 6.38
N LYS A 137 -9.10 -2.52 7.07
CA LYS A 137 -9.28 -2.29 8.50
C LYS A 137 -10.10 -3.39 9.16
N LEU A 138 -9.95 -3.54 10.45
CA LEU A 138 -10.82 -4.31 11.32
C LEU A 138 -11.42 -3.35 12.35
N ASP A 139 -12.74 -3.21 12.32
CA ASP A 139 -13.46 -2.38 13.27
C ASP A 139 -13.63 -3.15 14.58
N SER A 140 -13.58 -2.45 15.72
CA SER A 140 -13.91 -3.02 17.02
C SER A 140 -15.36 -3.52 17.07
N LEU A 141 -15.63 -4.57 17.84
CA LEU A 141 -16.99 -5.08 18.01
C LEU A 141 -17.88 -4.11 18.80
N GLU A 142 -17.30 -3.47 19.80
CA GLU A 142 -17.95 -2.43 20.58
C GLU A 142 -17.34 -1.07 20.23
N LYS A 143 -17.99 0.02 20.62
CA LYS A 143 -17.47 1.35 20.39
C LYS A 143 -16.14 1.53 21.14
N SER A 144 -15.07 1.80 20.40
CA SER A 144 -13.75 2.13 20.94
C SER A 144 -13.28 3.48 20.40
N ASP A 145 -12.69 4.29 21.28
CA ASP A 145 -12.05 5.56 20.93
C ASP A 145 -10.56 5.37 20.57
N THR A 146 -10.09 4.11 20.54
CA THR A 146 -8.71 3.75 20.21
C THR A 146 -8.63 3.19 18.78
N VAL A 147 -7.60 3.63 18.04
CA VAL A 147 -7.23 3.04 16.75
C VAL A 147 -5.74 2.74 16.72
N HIS A 148 -5.40 1.50 16.39
CA HIS A 148 -4.02 1.09 16.14
C HIS A 148 -3.71 1.21 14.64
N LEU A 149 -2.57 1.82 14.31
CA LEU A 149 -2.17 2.11 12.93
C LEU A 149 -1.05 1.17 12.49
N PHE A 150 -1.17 0.63 11.28
CA PHE A 150 -0.21 -0.32 10.71
C PHE A 150 0.18 0.10 9.29
N GLU A 151 1.40 -0.14 8.89
CA GLU A 151 1.85 0.16 7.52
C GLU A 151 1.09 -0.69 6.49
N SER A 152 0.88 -1.97 6.78
CA SER A 152 0.20 -2.89 5.87
C SER A 152 -0.89 -3.73 6.57
N ALA A 153 -1.73 -4.38 5.77
CA ALA A 153 -2.75 -5.32 6.25
C ALA A 153 -2.12 -6.54 6.96
N ILE A 154 -0.92 -6.98 6.55
CA ILE A 154 -0.25 -8.11 7.20
C ILE A 154 0.24 -7.73 8.58
N ASP A 155 0.78 -6.52 8.77
CA ASP A 155 1.22 -6.05 10.08
C ASP A 155 0.03 -5.94 11.04
N LEU A 156 -1.11 -5.46 10.53
CA LEU A 156 -2.38 -5.41 11.27
C LEU A 156 -2.81 -6.80 11.73
N LEU A 157 -2.85 -7.78 10.82
CA LEU A 157 -3.22 -9.16 11.15
C LEU A 157 -2.21 -9.82 12.11
N SER A 158 -0.92 -9.49 11.99
CA SER A 158 0.11 -9.94 12.93
C SER A 158 -0.13 -9.42 14.33
N TYR A 159 -0.50 -8.14 14.47
CA TYR A 159 -0.86 -7.55 15.76
C TYR A 159 -2.10 -8.22 16.38
N ALA A 160 -3.15 -8.43 15.58
CA ALA A 160 -4.35 -9.15 16.04
C ALA A 160 -3.98 -10.57 16.53
N THR A 161 -3.09 -11.26 15.82
CA THR A 161 -2.59 -12.58 16.21
C THR A 161 -1.81 -12.54 17.52
N LEU A 162 -0.91 -11.56 17.70
CA LEU A 162 -0.15 -11.39 18.93
C LEU A 162 -1.07 -11.13 20.13
N ASN A 163 -2.09 -10.29 19.98
CA ASN A 163 -3.08 -10.07 21.02
C ASN A 163 -3.79 -11.39 21.42
N LYS A 164 -4.22 -12.18 20.42
CA LYS A 164 -4.86 -13.47 20.67
C LYS A 164 -3.92 -14.44 21.40
N LEU A 165 -2.64 -14.50 21.03
CA LEU A 165 -1.64 -15.32 21.72
C LEU A 165 -1.40 -14.90 23.17
N GLU A 166 -1.55 -13.61 23.48
CA GLU A 166 -1.47 -13.06 24.83
C GLU A 166 -2.79 -13.15 25.59
N ASN A 167 -3.79 -13.88 25.08
CA ASN A 167 -5.16 -13.97 25.61
C ASN A 167 -5.85 -12.60 25.77
N LYS A 168 -5.52 -11.66 24.86
CA LYS A 168 -6.20 -10.37 24.73
C LYS A 168 -7.21 -10.43 23.59
N GLU A 169 -8.32 -9.73 23.75
CA GLU A 169 -9.35 -9.61 22.73
C GLU A 169 -8.85 -8.66 21.62
N TRP A 170 -8.47 -9.19 20.48
CA TRP A 170 -7.90 -8.41 19.36
C TRP A 170 -8.91 -7.46 18.69
N TYR A 171 -10.19 -7.66 18.93
CA TYR A 171 -11.31 -6.87 18.38
C TYR A 171 -11.83 -5.79 19.34
N ASN A 172 -11.15 -5.53 20.48
CA ASN A 172 -11.55 -4.47 21.41
C ASN A 172 -11.31 -3.07 20.82
N ASP A 173 -10.28 -2.92 20.03
CA ASP A 173 -9.91 -1.65 19.41
C ASP A 173 -9.97 -1.71 17.89
N ASN A 174 -10.07 -0.53 17.28
CA ASN A 174 -10.03 -0.42 15.81
C ASN A 174 -8.61 -0.62 15.30
N LEU A 175 -8.47 -1.42 14.25
CA LEU A 175 -7.18 -1.66 13.60
C LEU A 175 -7.24 -1.13 12.16
N LEU A 176 -6.33 -0.22 11.79
CA LEU A 176 -6.32 0.45 10.48
C LEU A 176 -4.97 0.27 9.77
N SER A 177 -5.01 -0.29 8.57
CA SER A 177 -3.86 -0.30 7.67
C SER A 177 -3.76 1.05 6.91
N LEU A 178 -2.58 1.62 6.83
CA LEU A 178 -2.32 2.86 6.09
C LEU A 178 -2.10 2.63 4.58
N ALA A 179 -2.04 1.36 4.16
CA ALA A 179 -1.72 0.96 2.78
C ALA A 179 -0.39 1.58 2.28
N GLY A 180 0.61 1.56 3.14
CA GLY A 180 1.92 2.19 2.99
C GLY A 180 1.99 3.57 3.62
N VAL A 181 3.18 3.96 4.02
CA VAL A 181 3.48 5.27 4.63
C VAL A 181 4.33 6.12 3.69
N TYR A 182 4.19 7.43 3.79
CA TYR A 182 5.06 8.35 3.08
C TYR A 182 6.37 8.54 3.85
N GLN A 183 7.45 8.78 3.11
CA GLN A 183 8.65 9.28 3.78
C GLN A 183 8.36 10.66 4.38
N PRO A 184 8.78 10.90 5.63
CA PRO A 184 8.58 12.20 6.26
C PRO A 184 9.33 13.29 5.49
N ALA A 185 8.74 14.48 5.40
CA ALA A 185 9.43 15.65 4.88
C ALA A 185 10.51 16.11 5.89
N LYS A 186 11.41 17.00 5.46
CA LYS A 186 12.43 17.58 6.35
C LYS A 186 11.83 18.32 7.56
N LYS A 187 10.64 18.88 7.37
CA LYS A 187 9.84 19.51 8.43
C LYS A 187 8.56 18.73 8.64
N ILE A 188 8.15 18.56 9.89
CA ILE A 188 6.94 17.80 10.26
C ILE A 188 5.71 18.39 9.59
N ASP A 189 5.55 19.70 9.58
CA ASP A 189 4.39 20.42 9.03
C ASP A 189 4.22 20.23 7.51
N GLU A 190 5.30 19.84 6.81
CA GLU A 190 5.30 19.54 5.39
C GLU A 190 5.04 18.05 5.11
N SER A 191 4.98 17.21 6.14
CA SER A 191 4.76 15.77 6.01
C SER A 191 3.31 15.47 5.64
N LYS A 192 3.12 14.51 4.72
CA LYS A 192 1.79 14.11 4.27
C LYS A 192 1.17 13.13 5.25
N ILE A 193 -0.02 13.44 5.72
CA ILE A 193 -0.83 12.50 6.49
C ILE A 193 -1.35 11.40 5.55
N PRO A 194 -1.23 10.10 5.89
CA PRO A 194 -1.81 9.03 5.11
C PRO A 194 -3.31 9.21 4.89
N LEU A 195 -3.78 8.95 3.66
CA LEU A 195 -5.19 9.17 3.29
C LEU A 195 -6.16 8.38 4.16
N ALA A 196 -5.79 7.15 4.55
CA ALA A 196 -6.61 6.32 5.43
C ALA A 196 -6.79 6.94 6.81
N LEU A 197 -5.70 7.42 7.41
CA LEU A 197 -5.75 8.09 8.70
C LEU A 197 -6.58 9.38 8.63
N ASN A 198 -6.32 10.22 7.62
CA ASN A 198 -7.06 11.46 7.45
C ASN A 198 -8.57 11.21 7.28
N TYR A 199 -8.95 10.20 6.49
CA TYR A 199 -10.34 9.82 6.32
C TYR A 199 -10.94 9.30 7.63
N TYR A 200 -10.24 8.42 8.35
CA TYR A 200 -10.68 7.84 9.62
C TYR A 200 -10.96 8.92 10.66
N LEU A 201 -10.04 9.87 10.86
CA LEU A 201 -10.19 10.97 11.81
C LEU A 201 -11.35 11.94 11.47
N ASN A 202 -11.75 12.02 10.21
CA ASN A 202 -12.86 12.87 9.78
C ASN A 202 -14.24 12.17 9.81
N GLN A 203 -14.30 10.86 10.14
CA GLN A 203 -15.54 10.09 10.23
C GLN A 203 -15.96 9.82 11.68
N ASN A 204 -15.03 9.89 12.60
CA ASN A 204 -15.19 9.72 14.05
C ASN A 204 -14.87 11.02 14.75
#